data_7e8b97a6b6c4160ef0ed2ac06dcbf0a3
#
_entry.id   7e8b97a6b6c4160ef0ed2ac06dcbf0a3
#
_cell.length_a   1.000
_cell.length_b   1.000
_cell.length_c   1.000
_cell.angle_alpha   90.00
_cell.angle_beta   90.00
_cell.angle_gamma   90.00
#
_symmetry.space_group_name_H-M   'P 1'
#
loop_
_entity.id
_entity.type
_entity.pdbx_description
1 polymer ?
#
loop_
_entity_poly.entity_id
_entity_poly.type
_entity_poly.pdbx_seq_one_letter_code
_entity_poly.pdbx_strand_id
1 'polypeptide(L)'
;MKTSVQDFRKLVAQVGEIDQIMIDVEKAEGIYVWDTDKKRYMDMLSGICVGNVGHRNPKVVQAVKEQMDKYMHVMVYGEFVQSPQYRYIQRLKEFLPESLSQIFYVNSGSEAIEGALKAAKLFTKRSEIISCKASYHGSTLGAVSMLSQEEFTRGFRPLLPDCNKIGYNSFEDLEKITERTACVVAEAVAVGEGVKLPIEGWLQALRKRCNETGTVLIFDEIQTGFGRTGKLFAFEHFDGVVPDILCIAKGMGGGMPIGAFVGRDDIMQSLNNHHPLIGHASTFGGHPLGCVAALATLNCIIEDKLMADVERKGTRYRNELTHPLIKQVKGIGLFNCIELREDVDWQKALISCFSEGIITGTHLFNSQCLSLKPALIITDEQITESIERIKTALDKI
;
A
#
# COMPACT_ATOMS: atom_id res chain seq x y z
N MET A 1 -23.51 19.86 -11.92
CA MET A 1 -23.95 20.58 -10.69
C MET A 1 -22.73 20.65 -9.81
N LYS A 2 -22.28 21.84 -9.40
CA LYS A 2 -21.11 22.00 -8.52
C LYS A 2 -21.51 21.53 -7.12
N THR A 3 -20.76 20.57 -6.56
CA THR A 3 -21.05 20.03 -5.22
C THR A 3 -20.63 21.06 -4.17
N SER A 4 -21.56 21.45 -3.30
CA SER A 4 -21.19 22.30 -2.16
C SER A 4 -20.34 21.51 -1.17
N VAL A 5 -19.15 22.02 -0.82
CA VAL A 5 -18.29 21.43 0.22
C VAL A 5 -19.06 21.27 1.54
N GLN A 6 -19.90 22.23 1.89
CA GLN A 6 -20.72 22.16 3.12
C GLN A 6 -21.75 21.03 3.05
N ASP A 7 -22.42 20.84 1.91
CA ASP A 7 -23.40 19.77 1.75
C ASP A 7 -22.73 18.40 1.70
N PHE A 8 -21.56 18.29 1.06
CA PHE A 8 -20.75 17.07 1.08
C PHE A 8 -20.41 16.67 2.52
N ARG A 9 -19.93 17.60 3.35
CA ARG A 9 -19.57 17.35 4.75
C ARG A 9 -20.73 16.95 5.64
N LYS A 10 -21.93 17.42 5.35
CA LYS A 10 -23.13 17.01 6.10
C LYS A 10 -23.53 15.58 5.84
N LEU A 11 -23.25 15.06 4.66
CA LEU A 11 -23.75 13.76 4.18
C LEU A 11 -22.68 12.67 4.17
N VAL A 12 -21.41 13.03 4.03
CA VAL A 12 -20.29 12.08 3.95
C VAL A 12 -19.37 12.29 5.16
N ALA A 13 -19.27 11.27 6.01
CA ALA A 13 -18.38 11.30 7.16
C ALA A 13 -16.93 11.46 6.72
N GLN A 14 -16.19 12.35 7.37
CA GLN A 14 -14.82 12.69 7.04
C GLN A 14 -13.85 12.04 8.02
N VAL A 15 -12.65 11.70 7.55
CA VAL A 15 -11.56 11.14 8.38
C VAL A 15 -10.63 12.22 8.96
N GLY A 16 -10.81 13.49 8.62
CA GLY A 16 -10.05 14.63 9.15
C GLY A 16 -10.60 15.96 8.68
N GLU A 17 -10.26 17.01 9.39
CA GLU A 17 -10.72 18.38 9.15
C GLU A 17 -9.59 19.26 8.59
N ILE A 18 -9.17 19.06 7.35
CA ILE A 18 -8.32 20.03 6.67
C ILE A 18 -9.18 20.77 5.65
N ASP A 19 -9.90 21.79 6.13
CA ASP A 19 -10.89 22.57 5.39
C ASP A 19 -10.39 23.18 4.08
N GLN A 20 -9.09 23.42 4.00
CA GLN A 20 -8.47 24.20 2.93
C GLN A 20 -8.01 23.33 1.74
N ILE A 21 -8.19 22.01 1.81
CA ILE A 21 -7.73 21.06 0.80
C ILE A 21 -8.92 20.25 0.23
N MET A 22 -10.01 20.92 -0.09
CA MET A 22 -11.15 20.28 -0.74
C MET A 22 -11.13 20.58 -2.24
N ILE A 23 -10.99 19.53 -3.04
CA ILE A 23 -11.05 19.58 -4.49
C ILE A 23 -12.35 18.92 -4.95
N ASP A 24 -13.23 19.65 -5.65
CA ASP A 24 -14.39 19.06 -6.32
C ASP A 24 -13.93 18.45 -7.65
N VAL A 25 -13.60 17.16 -7.62
CA VAL A 25 -12.95 16.45 -8.72
C VAL A 25 -13.93 16.24 -9.88
N GLU A 26 -13.55 16.71 -11.05
CA GLU A 26 -14.29 16.48 -12.31
C GLU A 26 -13.66 15.33 -13.11
N LYS A 27 -12.32 15.28 -13.20
CA LYS A 27 -11.59 14.37 -14.08
C LYS A 27 -10.24 13.99 -13.49
N ALA A 28 -9.77 12.78 -13.76
CA ALA A 28 -8.40 12.36 -13.49
C ALA A 28 -7.84 11.57 -14.68
N GLU A 29 -6.59 11.82 -15.10
CA GLU A 29 -5.93 11.15 -16.22
C GLU A 29 -4.39 11.25 -16.09
N GLY A 30 -3.70 10.14 -16.31
CA GLY A 30 -2.24 10.08 -16.15
C GLY A 30 -1.83 10.39 -14.71
N ILE A 31 -1.02 11.44 -14.52
CA ILE A 31 -0.62 11.93 -13.19
C ILE A 31 -1.47 13.13 -12.72
N TYR A 32 -2.49 13.50 -13.45
CA TYR A 32 -3.23 14.74 -13.23
C TYR A 32 -4.66 14.50 -12.74
N VAL A 33 -5.12 15.42 -11.89
CA VAL A 33 -6.50 15.57 -11.44
C VAL A 33 -6.96 16.97 -11.81
N TRP A 34 -8.21 17.13 -12.25
CA TRP A 34 -8.83 18.43 -12.53
C TRP A 34 -10.06 18.60 -11.65
N ASP A 35 -10.20 19.79 -11.10
CA ASP A 35 -11.42 20.20 -10.41
C ASP A 35 -12.49 20.75 -11.39
N THR A 36 -13.67 21.02 -10.85
CA THR A 36 -14.79 21.60 -11.61
C THR A 36 -14.52 23.02 -12.12
N ASP A 37 -13.54 23.72 -11.57
CA ASP A 37 -13.07 25.02 -12.04
C ASP A 37 -11.96 24.89 -13.10
N LYS A 38 -11.68 23.67 -13.56
CA LYS A 38 -10.67 23.32 -14.58
C LYS A 38 -9.23 23.54 -14.13
N LYS A 39 -8.99 23.78 -12.86
CA LYS A 39 -7.64 23.81 -12.32
C LYS A 39 -7.04 22.40 -12.34
N ARG A 40 -5.81 22.31 -12.82
CA ARG A 40 -5.06 21.06 -12.95
C ARG A 40 -4.11 20.88 -11.78
N TYR A 41 -4.14 19.72 -11.18
CA TYR A 41 -3.26 19.30 -10.10
C TYR A 41 -2.40 18.11 -10.53
N MET A 42 -1.15 18.07 -10.11
CA MET A 42 -0.27 16.90 -10.22
C MET A 42 -0.45 16.02 -8.97
N ASP A 43 -0.86 14.77 -9.15
CA ASP A 43 -1.05 13.84 -8.04
C ASP A 43 0.27 13.15 -7.66
N MET A 44 0.93 13.71 -6.65
CA MET A 44 2.18 13.16 -6.09
C MET A 44 1.93 12.07 -5.04
N LEU A 45 0.67 11.67 -4.83
CA LEU A 45 0.28 10.52 -4.00
C LEU A 45 -0.12 9.30 -4.83
N SER A 46 -0.49 9.51 -6.11
CA SER A 46 -1.14 8.51 -6.97
C SER A 46 -2.29 7.77 -6.26
N GLY A 47 -3.16 8.53 -5.55
CA GLY A 47 -4.25 7.97 -4.76
C GLY A 47 -3.76 7.07 -3.61
N ILE A 48 -2.65 7.40 -2.97
CA ILE A 48 -1.93 6.61 -1.95
C ILE A 48 -1.41 5.29 -2.55
N CYS A 49 -0.62 5.41 -3.63
CA CYS A 49 -0.02 4.29 -4.37
C CYS A 49 -1.03 3.33 -5.01
N VAL A 50 -2.24 3.80 -5.32
CA VAL A 50 -3.26 3.02 -6.05
C VAL A 50 -3.07 3.16 -7.56
N GLY A 51 -2.82 4.37 -8.03
CA GLY A 51 -2.66 4.73 -9.44
C GLY A 51 -1.24 4.53 -9.96
N ASN A 52 -0.57 3.40 -9.70
CA ASN A 52 0.80 3.17 -10.14
C ASN A 52 0.97 3.30 -11.67
N VAL A 53 0.00 2.88 -12.44
CA VAL A 53 -0.03 3.00 -13.91
C VAL A 53 -0.71 4.27 -14.42
N GLY A 54 -0.96 5.24 -13.52
CA GLY A 54 -1.66 6.49 -13.79
C GLY A 54 -3.17 6.37 -13.70
N HIS A 55 -3.81 7.52 -13.44
CA HIS A 55 -5.27 7.61 -13.42
C HIS A 55 -5.83 7.24 -14.79
N ARG A 56 -6.93 6.45 -14.79
CA ARG A 56 -7.69 6.09 -15.99
C ARG A 56 -6.79 5.47 -17.09
N ASN A 57 -5.86 4.60 -16.72
CA ASN A 57 -5.02 3.90 -17.69
C ASN A 57 -5.91 3.23 -18.76
N PRO A 58 -5.70 3.48 -20.06
CA PRO A 58 -6.60 3.01 -21.11
C PRO A 58 -6.69 1.48 -21.21
N LYS A 59 -5.58 0.75 -20.97
CA LYS A 59 -5.57 -0.73 -20.98
C LYS A 59 -6.42 -1.29 -19.82
N VAL A 60 -6.33 -0.68 -18.63
CA VAL A 60 -7.14 -1.08 -17.46
C VAL A 60 -8.62 -0.77 -17.70
N VAL A 61 -8.94 0.44 -18.17
CA VAL A 61 -10.31 0.84 -18.48
C VAL A 61 -10.94 -0.08 -19.52
N GLN A 62 -10.19 -0.45 -20.57
CA GLN A 62 -10.68 -1.33 -21.63
C GLN A 62 -10.98 -2.74 -21.10
N ALA A 63 -10.06 -3.33 -20.31
CA ALA A 63 -10.25 -4.64 -19.71
C ALA A 63 -11.50 -4.72 -18.81
N VAL A 64 -11.73 -3.64 -18.01
CA VAL A 64 -12.93 -3.55 -17.16
C VAL A 64 -14.20 -3.48 -18.01
N LYS A 65 -14.24 -2.66 -19.07
CA LYS A 65 -15.40 -2.55 -19.99
C LYS A 65 -15.72 -3.90 -20.64
N GLU A 66 -14.72 -4.58 -21.19
CA GLU A 66 -14.89 -5.89 -21.82
C GLU A 66 -15.41 -6.94 -20.84
N GLN A 67 -15.03 -6.88 -19.58
CA GLN A 67 -15.56 -7.78 -18.56
C GLN A 67 -16.99 -7.42 -18.18
N MET A 68 -17.33 -6.13 -18.09
CA MET A 68 -18.70 -5.66 -17.82
C MET A 68 -19.69 -6.17 -18.88
N ASP A 69 -19.29 -6.24 -20.15
CA ASP A 69 -20.11 -6.74 -21.25
C ASP A 69 -20.40 -8.27 -21.12
N LYS A 70 -19.61 -9.00 -20.30
CA LYS A 70 -19.81 -10.44 -20.05
C LYS A 70 -20.65 -10.67 -18.81
N TYR A 71 -20.16 -10.21 -17.67
CA TYR A 71 -20.82 -10.22 -16.37
C TYR A 71 -20.04 -9.37 -15.36
N MET A 72 -20.74 -8.79 -14.40
CA MET A 72 -20.11 -8.01 -13.32
C MET A 72 -19.74 -8.88 -12.14
N HIS A 73 -20.69 -9.67 -11.63
CA HIS A 73 -20.48 -10.50 -10.45
C HIS A 73 -21.25 -11.81 -10.55
N VAL A 74 -20.60 -12.87 -10.12
CA VAL A 74 -21.21 -14.18 -9.79
C VAL A 74 -20.58 -14.68 -8.50
N MET A 75 -21.14 -15.71 -7.88
CA MET A 75 -20.62 -16.26 -6.63
C MET A 75 -19.13 -16.65 -6.73
N VAL A 76 -18.34 -16.25 -5.72
CA VAL A 76 -16.85 -16.33 -5.73
C VAL A 76 -16.27 -17.36 -4.74
N TYR A 77 -17.11 -18.19 -4.11
CA TYR A 77 -16.66 -19.10 -3.03
C TYR A 77 -16.03 -20.41 -3.51
N GLY A 78 -15.78 -20.54 -4.81
CA GLY A 78 -15.07 -21.69 -5.37
C GLY A 78 -15.96 -22.70 -6.12
N GLU A 79 -17.29 -22.56 -6.06
CA GLU A 79 -18.20 -23.42 -6.82
C GLU A 79 -18.17 -23.14 -8.32
N PHE A 80 -17.81 -21.91 -8.71
CA PHE A 80 -17.68 -21.52 -10.11
C PHE A 80 -16.23 -21.19 -10.46
N VAL A 81 -15.72 -21.84 -11.52
CA VAL A 81 -14.41 -21.48 -12.08
C VAL A 81 -14.55 -20.17 -12.86
N GLN A 82 -13.90 -19.13 -12.37
CA GLN A 82 -13.91 -17.82 -13.00
C GLN A 82 -12.56 -17.49 -13.64
N SER A 83 -12.56 -17.38 -14.96
CA SER A 83 -11.36 -17.09 -15.77
C SER A 83 -10.58 -15.83 -15.31
N PRO A 84 -11.21 -14.70 -14.93
CA PRO A 84 -10.49 -13.52 -14.45
C PRO A 84 -9.58 -13.80 -13.24
N GLN A 85 -10.08 -14.53 -12.25
CA GLN A 85 -9.32 -14.90 -11.05
C GLN A 85 -8.12 -15.78 -11.41
N TYR A 86 -8.36 -16.82 -12.20
CA TYR A 86 -7.34 -17.79 -12.61
C TYR A 86 -6.23 -17.12 -13.45
N ARG A 87 -6.60 -16.31 -14.44
CA ARG A 87 -5.64 -15.63 -15.33
C ARG A 87 -4.75 -14.66 -14.58
N TYR A 88 -5.28 -13.96 -13.59
CA TYR A 88 -4.47 -13.05 -12.77
C TYR A 88 -3.41 -13.80 -11.98
N ILE A 89 -3.78 -14.83 -11.21
CA ILE A 89 -2.80 -15.57 -10.42
C ILE A 89 -1.79 -16.32 -11.30
N GLN A 90 -2.22 -16.87 -12.42
CA GLN A 90 -1.32 -17.48 -13.39
C GLN A 90 -0.22 -16.49 -13.81
N ARG A 91 -0.61 -15.26 -14.17
CA ARG A 91 0.35 -14.23 -14.58
C ARG A 91 1.22 -13.74 -13.42
N LEU A 92 0.63 -13.55 -12.24
CA LEU A 92 1.37 -13.09 -11.07
C LEU A 92 2.44 -14.10 -10.63
N LYS A 93 2.14 -15.39 -10.69
CA LYS A 93 3.08 -16.47 -10.31
C LYS A 93 4.37 -16.50 -11.14
N GLU A 94 4.39 -15.94 -12.33
CA GLU A 94 5.62 -15.83 -13.13
C GLU A 94 6.68 -14.93 -12.48
N PHE A 95 6.27 -14.10 -11.51
CA PHE A 95 7.10 -13.10 -10.85
C PHE A 95 7.21 -13.30 -9.33
N LEU A 96 6.59 -14.35 -8.79
CA LEU A 96 6.66 -14.67 -7.38
C LEU A 96 7.64 -15.83 -7.12
N PRO A 97 8.27 -15.87 -5.94
CA PRO A 97 8.95 -17.07 -5.46
C PRO A 97 8.01 -18.29 -5.51
N GLU A 98 8.55 -19.46 -5.88
CA GLU A 98 7.80 -20.71 -6.02
C GLU A 98 6.99 -21.06 -4.75
N SER A 99 7.52 -20.71 -3.57
CA SER A 99 6.85 -20.93 -2.29
C SER A 99 5.55 -20.16 -2.12
N LEU A 100 5.38 -19.00 -2.77
CA LEU A 100 4.15 -18.20 -2.75
C LEU A 100 3.19 -18.70 -3.83
N SER A 101 2.51 -19.81 -3.58
CA SER A 101 1.84 -20.61 -4.60
C SER A 101 0.33 -20.48 -4.68
N GLN A 102 -0.32 -20.06 -3.58
CA GLN A 102 -1.77 -19.91 -3.51
C GLN A 102 -2.19 -18.48 -3.14
N ILE A 103 -3.28 -18.02 -3.74
CA ILE A 103 -3.86 -16.69 -3.51
C ILE A 103 -5.26 -16.82 -2.93
N PHE A 104 -5.57 -15.96 -1.94
CA PHE A 104 -6.92 -15.69 -1.49
C PHE A 104 -7.28 -14.24 -1.80
N TYR A 105 -8.33 -14.04 -2.57
CA TYR A 105 -8.78 -12.71 -2.99
C TYR A 105 -9.71 -12.07 -1.96
N VAL A 106 -9.54 -10.76 -1.77
CA VAL A 106 -10.35 -9.90 -0.92
C VAL A 106 -10.57 -8.54 -1.60
N ASN A 107 -11.14 -7.55 -0.90
CA ASN A 107 -11.49 -6.27 -1.52
C ASN A 107 -10.55 -5.12 -1.14
N SER A 108 -9.78 -5.30 -0.08
CA SER A 108 -8.93 -4.25 0.50
C SER A 108 -7.66 -4.83 1.12
N GLY A 109 -6.70 -3.94 1.39
CA GLY A 109 -5.50 -4.30 2.13
C GLY A 109 -5.80 -4.74 3.56
N SER A 110 -6.73 -4.09 4.25
CA SER A 110 -7.12 -4.48 5.61
C SER A 110 -7.69 -5.90 5.64
N GLU A 111 -8.55 -6.27 4.69
CA GLU A 111 -9.04 -7.64 4.57
C GLU A 111 -7.93 -8.65 4.25
N ALA A 112 -6.93 -8.26 3.44
CA ALA A 112 -5.78 -9.12 3.15
C ALA A 112 -4.99 -9.42 4.42
N ILE A 113 -4.74 -8.41 5.24
CA ILE A 113 -4.10 -8.57 6.55
C ILE A 113 -4.92 -9.47 7.48
N GLU A 114 -6.23 -9.21 7.62
CA GLU A 114 -7.13 -10.04 8.46
C GLU A 114 -7.11 -11.52 8.02
N GLY A 115 -7.13 -11.77 6.73
CA GLY A 115 -7.05 -13.12 6.17
C GLY A 115 -5.71 -13.79 6.46
N ALA A 116 -4.60 -13.06 6.28
CA ALA A 116 -3.25 -13.55 6.57
C ALA A 116 -3.05 -13.89 8.06
N LEU A 117 -3.56 -13.05 8.97
CA LEU A 117 -3.55 -13.31 10.42
C LEU A 117 -4.31 -14.60 10.76
N LYS A 118 -5.50 -14.79 10.18
CA LYS A 118 -6.29 -16.01 10.38
C LYS A 118 -5.58 -17.25 9.87
N ALA A 119 -4.99 -17.18 8.66
CA ALA A 119 -4.23 -18.29 8.09
C ALA A 119 -3.03 -18.66 8.98
N ALA A 120 -2.27 -17.69 9.44
CA ALA A 120 -1.12 -17.91 10.32
C ALA A 120 -1.54 -18.55 11.68
N LYS A 121 -2.63 -18.06 12.30
CA LYS A 121 -3.15 -18.65 13.54
C LYS A 121 -3.66 -20.07 13.34
N LEU A 122 -4.36 -20.35 12.26
CA LEU A 122 -4.85 -21.69 11.96
C LEU A 122 -3.70 -22.66 11.68
N PHE A 123 -2.69 -22.24 10.98
CA PHE A 123 -1.51 -23.04 10.66
C PHE A 123 -0.68 -23.35 11.90
N THR A 124 -0.30 -22.32 12.66
CA THR A 124 0.59 -22.47 13.82
C THR A 124 -0.10 -22.99 15.08
N LYS A 125 -1.43 -22.86 15.18
CA LYS A 125 -2.23 -23.09 16.39
C LYS A 125 -1.83 -22.19 17.57
N ARG A 126 -1.29 -20.99 17.29
CA ARG A 126 -0.80 -20.00 18.25
C ARG A 126 -1.65 -18.74 18.18
N SER A 127 -1.62 -17.90 19.24
CA SER A 127 -2.44 -16.67 19.32
C SER A 127 -1.64 -15.39 19.15
N GLU A 128 -0.36 -15.38 19.54
CA GLU A 128 0.43 -14.16 19.59
C GLU A 128 0.75 -13.61 18.18
N ILE A 129 0.48 -12.33 17.99
CA ILE A 129 0.82 -11.57 16.80
C ILE A 129 1.86 -10.52 17.16
N ILE A 130 2.93 -10.43 16.39
CA ILE A 130 3.93 -9.36 16.52
C ILE A 130 3.88 -8.47 15.28
N SER A 131 3.92 -7.15 15.49
CA SER A 131 4.06 -6.15 14.41
C SER A 131 5.18 -5.16 14.73
N CYS A 132 5.66 -4.45 13.71
CA CYS A 132 6.64 -3.39 13.94
C CYS A 132 5.97 -2.13 14.51
N LYS A 133 6.69 -1.41 15.39
CA LYS A 133 6.26 -0.09 15.84
C LYS A 133 6.17 0.87 14.66
N ALA A 134 5.24 1.80 14.74
CA ALA A 134 4.98 2.81 13.70
C ALA A 134 4.64 2.21 12.32
N SER A 135 4.10 1.00 12.25
CA SER A 135 3.54 0.40 11.05
C SER A 135 2.04 0.64 10.97
N TYR A 136 1.50 0.62 9.74
CA TYR A 136 0.06 0.74 9.48
C TYR A 136 -0.40 -0.38 8.54
N HIS A 137 -1.30 -1.21 9.03
CA HIS A 137 -1.78 -2.40 8.31
C HIS A 137 -3.28 -2.37 7.98
N GLY A 138 -3.96 -1.27 8.29
CA GLY A 138 -5.38 -1.11 8.00
C GLY A 138 -6.19 -0.57 9.16
N SER A 139 -7.51 -0.43 8.94
CA SER A 139 -8.46 0.19 9.89
C SER A 139 -9.53 -0.77 10.40
N THR A 140 -9.46 -2.07 10.09
CA THR A 140 -10.27 -3.09 10.76
C THR A 140 -9.75 -3.34 12.18
N LEU A 141 -10.57 -3.85 13.09
CA LEU A 141 -10.16 -3.99 14.50
C LEU A 141 -8.92 -4.86 14.70
N GLY A 142 -8.76 -5.95 13.93
CA GLY A 142 -7.54 -6.75 13.97
C GLY A 142 -6.30 -5.98 13.49
N ALA A 143 -6.43 -5.25 12.37
CA ALA A 143 -5.34 -4.40 11.86
C ALA A 143 -5.00 -3.25 12.83
N VAL A 144 -6.02 -2.58 13.41
CA VAL A 144 -5.82 -1.52 14.43
C VAL A 144 -5.12 -2.06 15.67
N SER A 145 -5.37 -3.33 16.04
CA SER A 145 -4.71 -3.97 17.19
C SER A 145 -3.19 -4.08 17.03
N MET A 146 -2.69 -4.00 15.80
CA MET A 146 -1.27 -4.01 15.48
C MET A 146 -0.61 -2.63 15.51
N LEU A 147 -1.35 -1.54 15.64
CA LEU A 147 -0.78 -0.18 15.76
C LEU A 147 -0.12 0.02 17.13
N SER A 148 0.93 0.83 17.17
CA SER A 148 1.64 1.17 18.39
C SER A 148 1.26 2.53 19.00
N GLN A 149 0.62 3.39 18.20
CA GLN A 149 0.24 4.75 18.61
C GLN A 149 -1.07 4.72 19.38
N GLU A 150 -1.02 5.13 20.64
CA GLU A 150 -2.17 5.13 21.56
C GLU A 150 -3.31 6.03 21.07
N GLU A 151 -2.99 7.15 20.45
CA GLU A 151 -3.97 8.09 19.88
C GLU A 151 -4.86 7.46 18.79
N PHE A 152 -4.33 6.48 18.06
CA PHE A 152 -5.07 5.75 17.01
C PHE A 152 -5.79 4.51 17.54
N THR A 153 -5.53 4.08 18.76
CA THR A 153 -6.02 2.79 19.27
C THR A 153 -6.96 2.92 20.46
N ARG A 154 -6.78 3.92 21.32
CA ARG A 154 -7.49 4.06 22.61
C ARG A 154 -9.02 4.07 22.48
N GLY A 155 -9.54 4.70 21.42
CA GLY A 155 -10.98 4.83 21.18
C GLY A 155 -11.67 3.54 20.73
N PHE A 156 -10.91 2.51 20.38
CA PHE A 156 -11.41 1.26 19.81
C PHE A 156 -11.25 0.04 20.74
N ARG A 157 -10.84 0.25 21.99
CA ARG A 157 -10.66 -0.82 22.98
C ARG A 157 -12.02 -1.45 23.38
N PRO A 158 -12.11 -2.78 23.66
CA PRO A 158 -10.98 -3.71 23.70
C PRO A 158 -10.48 -4.11 22.29
N LEU A 159 -9.17 -4.19 22.15
CA LEU A 159 -8.51 -4.64 20.93
C LEU A 159 -8.28 -6.15 20.97
N LEU A 160 -7.85 -6.73 19.84
CA LEU A 160 -7.46 -8.13 19.76
C LEU A 160 -6.34 -8.42 20.78
N PRO A 161 -6.48 -9.44 21.62
CA PRO A 161 -5.45 -9.79 22.60
C PRO A 161 -4.20 -10.37 21.93
N ASP A 162 -3.10 -10.45 22.68
CA ASP A 162 -1.81 -11.02 22.25
C ASP A 162 -1.18 -10.31 21.03
N CYS A 163 -1.42 -9.00 20.86
CA CYS A 163 -0.78 -8.18 19.84
C CYS A 163 0.41 -7.40 20.42
N ASN A 164 1.63 -7.89 20.19
CA ASN A 164 2.88 -7.33 20.69
C ASN A 164 3.62 -6.52 19.61
N LYS A 165 4.58 -5.70 20.03
CA LYS A 165 5.31 -4.78 19.16
C LYS A 165 6.82 -4.94 19.30
N ILE A 166 7.51 -4.88 18.15
CA ILE A 166 8.97 -4.81 18.06
C ILE A 166 9.40 -3.52 17.36
N GLY A 167 10.60 -3.05 17.65
CA GLY A 167 11.19 -1.92 16.94
C GLY A 167 11.60 -2.31 15.51
N TYR A 168 11.18 -1.54 14.52
CA TYR A 168 11.74 -1.66 13.18
C TYR A 168 13.24 -1.32 13.22
N ASN A 169 14.09 -2.18 12.68
CA ASN A 169 15.56 -2.09 12.78
C ASN A 169 16.16 -2.38 14.18
N SER A 170 15.41 -3.01 15.09
CA SER A 170 15.93 -3.46 16.38
C SER A 170 16.26 -4.94 16.34
N PHE A 171 17.54 -5.29 16.36
CA PHE A 171 17.99 -6.70 16.45
C PHE A 171 17.64 -7.30 17.82
N GLU A 172 17.75 -6.52 18.91
CA GLU A 172 17.42 -6.95 20.27
C GLU A 172 15.95 -7.40 20.37
N ASP A 173 15.05 -6.64 19.74
CA ASP A 173 13.61 -6.92 19.79
C ASP A 173 13.23 -8.23 19.06
N LEU A 174 14.09 -8.76 18.17
CA LEU A 174 13.84 -10.04 17.51
C LEU A 174 13.77 -11.22 18.51
N GLU A 175 14.40 -11.11 19.66
CA GLU A 175 14.31 -12.12 20.72
C GLU A 175 12.90 -12.26 21.33
N LYS A 176 12.02 -11.26 21.14
CA LYS A 176 10.61 -11.32 21.53
C LYS A 176 9.80 -12.28 20.66
N ILE A 177 10.30 -12.63 19.47
CA ILE A 177 9.70 -13.64 18.59
C ILE A 177 10.07 -15.01 19.16
N THR A 178 9.06 -15.76 19.60
CA THR A 178 9.25 -17.04 20.27
C THR A 178 8.34 -18.12 19.68
N GLU A 179 8.46 -19.34 20.18
CA GLU A 179 7.56 -20.45 19.80
C GLU A 179 6.08 -20.21 20.17
N ARG A 180 5.75 -19.15 20.91
CA ARG A 180 4.38 -18.72 21.19
C ARG A 180 3.81 -17.82 20.06
N THR A 181 4.70 -17.24 19.25
CA THR A 181 4.32 -16.28 18.21
C THR A 181 3.72 -17.01 17.00
N ALA A 182 2.48 -16.68 16.64
CA ALA A 182 1.83 -17.18 15.43
C ALA A 182 2.44 -16.56 14.19
N CYS A 183 2.56 -15.25 14.18
CA CYS A 183 3.11 -14.52 13.04
C CYS A 183 3.77 -13.20 13.43
N VAL A 184 4.67 -12.75 12.55
CA VAL A 184 5.16 -11.38 12.52
C VAL A 184 4.61 -10.71 11.26
N VAL A 185 4.00 -9.52 11.41
CA VAL A 185 3.60 -8.67 10.31
C VAL A 185 4.58 -7.50 10.19
N ALA A 186 5.22 -7.38 9.04
CA ALA A 186 6.21 -6.33 8.78
C ALA A 186 6.05 -5.74 7.37
N GLU A 187 6.53 -4.51 7.18
CA GLU A 187 6.74 -3.89 5.87
C GLU A 187 8.22 -4.05 5.50
N ALA A 188 8.54 -4.50 4.29
CA ALA A 188 9.95 -4.59 3.83
C ALA A 188 10.61 -3.20 3.79
N VAL A 189 9.83 -2.16 3.47
CA VAL A 189 10.18 -0.74 3.60
C VAL A 189 9.07 -0.05 4.39
N ALA A 190 9.37 0.41 5.59
CA ALA A 190 8.37 0.98 6.49
C ALA A 190 7.95 2.40 6.07
N VAL A 191 6.68 2.75 6.32
CA VAL A 191 6.10 4.00 5.81
C VAL A 191 5.43 4.88 6.86
N GLY A 192 5.13 4.39 8.03
CA GLY A 192 4.30 5.10 9.00
C GLY A 192 4.86 6.46 9.47
N GLU A 193 6.16 6.55 9.71
CA GLU A 193 6.88 7.76 10.15
C GLU A 193 7.67 8.43 9.01
N GLY A 194 7.30 8.22 7.78
CA GLY A 194 8.11 8.54 6.63
C GLY A 194 8.79 7.28 6.08
N VAL A 195 9.34 7.35 4.87
CA VAL A 195 9.97 6.17 4.26
C VAL A 195 11.23 5.80 5.02
N LYS A 196 11.26 4.58 5.56
CA LYS A 196 12.38 4.05 6.35
C LYS A 196 12.83 2.70 5.78
N LEU A 197 14.08 2.66 5.36
CA LEU A 197 14.70 1.43 4.86
C LEU A 197 15.17 0.55 6.04
N PRO A 198 15.18 -0.77 5.87
CA PRO A 198 15.81 -1.65 6.85
C PRO A 198 17.32 -1.42 6.86
N ILE A 199 17.93 -1.46 8.04
CA ILE A 199 19.39 -1.51 8.16
C ILE A 199 19.89 -2.86 7.68
N GLU A 200 21.14 -2.89 7.25
CA GLU A 200 21.77 -4.09 6.69
C GLU A 200 21.62 -5.30 7.62
N GLY A 201 21.17 -6.41 7.06
CA GLY A 201 21.01 -7.69 7.76
C GLY A 201 19.78 -7.82 8.66
N TRP A 202 19.01 -6.73 8.89
CA TRP A 202 17.87 -6.82 9.84
C TRP A 202 16.72 -7.69 9.31
N LEU A 203 16.35 -7.58 8.05
CA LEU A 203 15.29 -8.42 7.46
C LEU A 203 15.72 -9.89 7.37
N GLN A 204 17.00 -10.14 7.08
CA GLN A 204 17.57 -11.50 7.11
C GLN A 204 17.52 -12.09 8.50
N ALA A 205 17.86 -11.31 9.53
CA ALA A 205 17.78 -11.72 10.93
C ALA A 205 16.31 -11.98 11.35
N LEU A 206 15.37 -11.14 10.93
CA LEU A 206 13.94 -11.35 11.15
C LEU A 206 13.46 -12.65 10.50
N ARG A 207 13.81 -12.91 9.22
CA ARG A 207 13.45 -14.15 8.53
C ARG A 207 14.05 -15.37 9.23
N LYS A 208 15.32 -15.29 9.61
CA LYS A 208 16.01 -16.35 10.33
C LYS A 208 15.30 -16.67 11.66
N ARG A 209 15.00 -15.64 12.46
CA ARG A 209 14.29 -15.81 13.74
C ARG A 209 12.91 -16.43 13.57
N CYS A 210 12.15 -16.01 12.57
CA CYS A 210 10.87 -16.64 12.25
C CYS A 210 11.02 -18.13 11.89
N ASN A 211 12.07 -18.50 11.15
CA ASN A 211 12.35 -19.90 10.81
C ASN A 211 12.70 -20.71 12.06
N GLU A 212 13.53 -20.20 12.95
CA GLU A 212 13.96 -20.88 14.18
C GLU A 212 12.79 -21.17 15.13
N THR A 213 11.82 -20.26 15.20
CA THR A 213 10.67 -20.37 16.10
C THR A 213 9.43 -20.99 15.43
N GLY A 214 9.48 -21.26 14.13
CA GLY A 214 8.30 -21.72 13.37
C GLY A 214 7.19 -20.65 13.29
N THR A 215 7.57 -19.39 13.32
CA THR A 215 6.67 -18.23 13.21
C THR A 215 6.43 -17.87 11.75
N VAL A 216 5.18 -17.59 11.38
CA VAL A 216 4.84 -17.17 10.01
C VAL A 216 5.27 -15.72 9.80
N LEU A 217 6.09 -15.44 8.78
CA LEU A 217 6.45 -14.08 8.37
C LEU A 217 5.45 -13.59 7.31
N ILE A 218 4.73 -12.52 7.62
CA ILE A 218 3.79 -11.85 6.73
C ILE A 218 4.42 -10.52 6.29
N PHE A 219 4.61 -10.33 4.98
CA PHE A 219 4.97 -9.00 4.46
C PHE A 219 3.76 -8.26 3.94
N ASP A 220 3.60 -7.04 4.45
CA ASP A 220 2.65 -6.07 3.94
C ASP A 220 3.31 -5.27 2.81
N GLU A 221 2.99 -5.67 1.58
CA GLU A 221 3.41 -4.99 0.34
C GLU A 221 2.26 -4.20 -0.31
N ILE A 222 1.24 -3.88 0.49
CA ILE A 222 0.04 -3.18 0.03
C ILE A 222 0.39 -1.81 -0.56
N GLN A 223 1.40 -1.13 0.00
CA GLN A 223 1.81 0.19 -0.49
C GLN A 223 3.10 0.15 -1.32
N THR A 224 4.01 -0.75 -1.04
CA THR A 224 5.33 -0.86 -1.66
C THR A 224 5.35 -1.69 -2.94
N GLY A 225 4.37 -2.55 -3.13
CA GLY A 225 4.27 -3.44 -4.27
C GLY A 225 3.95 -2.76 -5.60
N PHE A 226 3.91 -3.57 -6.64
CA PHE A 226 3.55 -3.21 -8.01
C PHE A 226 4.44 -2.12 -8.61
N GLY A 227 5.76 -2.31 -8.49
CA GLY A 227 6.76 -1.50 -9.16
C GLY A 227 7.20 -0.25 -8.41
N ARG A 228 6.56 0.09 -7.28
CA ARG A 228 6.73 1.35 -6.55
C ARG A 228 8.18 1.62 -6.14
N THR A 229 8.92 0.60 -5.77
CA THR A 229 10.32 0.69 -5.33
C THR A 229 11.36 0.40 -6.43
N GLY A 230 10.91 0.10 -7.67
CA GLY A 230 11.78 -0.31 -8.78
C GLY A 230 11.89 -1.83 -8.96
N LYS A 231 11.34 -2.60 -8.02
CA LYS A 231 11.07 -4.04 -8.13
C LYS A 231 9.57 -4.26 -8.09
N LEU A 232 9.07 -5.44 -8.50
CA LEU A 232 7.64 -5.71 -8.42
C LEU A 232 7.15 -5.69 -6.98
N PHE A 233 7.94 -6.24 -6.05
CA PHE A 233 7.74 -6.17 -4.60
C PHE A 233 9.01 -5.69 -3.91
N ALA A 234 8.86 -4.95 -2.79
CA ALA A 234 10.00 -4.36 -2.10
C ALA A 234 10.92 -5.40 -1.45
N PHE A 235 10.39 -6.54 -1.02
CA PHE A 235 11.23 -7.60 -0.44
C PHE A 235 12.30 -8.12 -1.42
N GLU A 236 12.10 -8.00 -2.73
CA GLU A 236 13.07 -8.39 -3.76
C GLU A 236 14.39 -7.58 -3.73
N HIS A 237 14.44 -6.48 -2.99
CA HIS A 237 15.68 -5.74 -2.75
C HIS A 237 16.60 -6.39 -1.71
N PHE A 238 16.10 -7.40 -0.99
CA PHE A 238 16.78 -7.97 0.17
C PHE A 238 17.00 -9.48 -0.02
N ASP A 239 18.21 -9.85 -0.40
CA ASP A 239 18.57 -11.23 -0.72
C ASP A 239 18.26 -12.20 0.44
N GLY A 240 17.70 -13.36 0.09
CA GLY A 240 17.36 -14.41 1.02
C GLY A 240 16.12 -14.14 1.90
N VAL A 241 15.42 -13.05 1.67
CA VAL A 241 14.22 -12.67 2.46
C VAL A 241 12.96 -12.93 1.65
N VAL A 242 12.32 -14.07 1.86
CA VAL A 242 11.02 -14.42 1.28
C VAL A 242 10.00 -14.58 2.41
N PRO A 243 8.85 -13.90 2.35
CA PRO A 243 7.79 -14.08 3.34
C PRO A 243 7.07 -15.42 3.17
N ASP A 244 6.39 -15.87 4.22
CA ASP A 244 5.48 -17.02 4.15
C ASP A 244 4.12 -16.62 3.58
N ILE A 245 3.70 -15.36 3.83
CA ILE A 245 2.50 -14.73 3.25
C ILE A 245 2.84 -13.32 2.80
N LEU A 246 2.38 -12.96 1.60
CA LEU A 246 2.50 -11.65 1.00
C LEU A 246 1.10 -11.01 0.89
N CYS A 247 0.88 -9.86 1.54
CA CYS A 247 -0.36 -9.09 1.45
C CYS A 247 -0.24 -8.00 0.39
N ILE A 248 -1.19 -7.95 -0.55
CA ILE A 248 -1.20 -7.06 -1.71
C ILE A 248 -2.56 -6.40 -1.91
N ALA A 249 -2.57 -5.15 -2.33
CA ALA A 249 -3.76 -4.37 -2.71
C ALA A 249 -3.35 -3.10 -3.48
N LYS A 250 -4.09 -2.01 -3.35
CA LYS A 250 -3.78 -0.67 -3.92
C LYS A 250 -3.32 -0.71 -5.38
N GLY A 251 -2.00 -0.59 -5.61
CA GLY A 251 -1.39 -0.63 -6.94
C GLY A 251 -1.70 -1.90 -7.75
N MET A 252 -2.15 -2.97 -7.09
CA MET A 252 -2.65 -4.17 -7.74
C MET A 252 -3.81 -3.88 -8.70
N GLY A 253 -4.76 -3.04 -8.27
CA GLY A 253 -6.03 -2.84 -8.99
C GLY A 253 -6.03 -1.73 -10.04
N GLY A 254 -4.97 -0.90 -10.11
CA GLY A 254 -4.91 0.21 -11.07
C GLY A 254 -6.08 1.20 -10.98
N GLY A 255 -6.67 1.34 -9.80
CA GLY A 255 -7.84 2.17 -9.51
C GLY A 255 -9.09 1.37 -9.09
N MET A 256 -9.17 0.07 -9.35
CA MET A 256 -10.26 -0.78 -8.88
C MET A 256 -9.99 -1.33 -7.47
N PRO A 257 -11.01 -1.41 -6.60
CA PRO A 257 -10.86 -2.03 -5.28
C PRO A 257 -10.63 -3.53 -5.44
N ILE A 258 -9.48 -3.99 -4.97
CA ILE A 258 -9.08 -5.39 -4.90
C ILE A 258 -7.93 -5.52 -3.90
N GLY A 259 -7.87 -6.63 -3.21
CA GLY A 259 -6.74 -7.04 -2.39
C GLY A 259 -6.59 -8.56 -2.44
N ALA A 260 -5.48 -9.04 -1.95
CA ALA A 260 -5.25 -10.47 -1.83
C ALA A 260 -4.14 -10.73 -0.79
N PHE A 261 -4.08 -11.95 -0.30
CA PHE A 261 -2.89 -12.48 0.32
C PHE A 261 -2.47 -13.75 -0.42
N VAL A 262 -1.18 -13.84 -0.68
CA VAL A 262 -0.55 -14.96 -1.40
C VAL A 262 0.37 -15.66 -0.44
N GLY A 263 0.23 -16.96 -0.28
CA GLY A 263 1.00 -17.69 0.72
C GLY A 263 1.46 -19.06 0.26
N ARG A 264 2.26 -19.67 1.14
CA ARG A 264 2.68 -21.07 1.00
C ARG A 264 1.46 -21.99 1.01
N ASP A 265 1.53 -23.04 0.22
CA ASP A 265 0.44 -24.03 0.09
C ASP A 265 -0.01 -24.59 1.45
N ASP A 266 0.92 -25.03 2.28
CA ASP A 266 0.64 -25.62 3.59
C ASP A 266 -0.08 -24.65 4.55
N ILE A 267 0.24 -23.36 4.49
CA ILE A 267 -0.43 -22.32 5.28
C ILE A 267 -1.83 -22.04 4.72
N MET A 268 -1.94 -21.89 3.42
CA MET A 268 -3.22 -21.56 2.78
C MET A 268 -4.24 -22.70 2.88
N GLN A 269 -3.80 -23.94 2.82
CA GLN A 269 -4.63 -25.13 3.05
C GLN A 269 -5.25 -25.17 4.45
N SER A 270 -4.65 -24.52 5.44
CA SER A 270 -5.22 -24.43 6.79
C SER A 270 -6.57 -23.70 6.82
N LEU A 271 -6.80 -22.74 5.89
CA LEU A 271 -8.08 -22.06 5.72
C LEU A 271 -9.12 -22.99 5.07
N ASN A 272 -8.71 -23.77 4.06
CA ASN A 272 -9.60 -24.69 3.34
C ASN A 272 -10.06 -25.85 4.21
N ASN A 273 -9.20 -26.33 5.10
CA ASN A 273 -9.45 -27.47 5.97
C ASN A 273 -10.07 -27.08 7.33
N HIS A 274 -10.41 -25.80 7.52
CA HIS A 274 -11.00 -25.32 8.77
C HIS A 274 -12.50 -25.61 8.84
N HIS A 275 -12.99 -25.99 10.02
CA HIS A 275 -14.40 -26.14 10.28
C HIS A 275 -14.91 -25.04 11.23
N PRO A 276 -16.11 -24.48 10.99
CA PRO A 276 -17.03 -24.81 9.89
C PRO A 276 -16.52 -24.38 8.53
N LEU A 277 -16.98 -25.05 7.48
CA LEU A 277 -16.75 -24.63 6.09
C LEU A 277 -17.18 -23.16 5.92
N ILE A 278 -16.47 -22.44 5.05
CA ILE A 278 -16.67 -20.98 4.81
C ILE A 278 -16.39 -20.14 6.09
N GLY A 279 -15.47 -20.59 6.94
CA GLY A 279 -15.04 -19.83 8.12
C GLY A 279 -14.29 -18.53 7.81
N HIS A 280 -13.80 -18.37 6.56
CA HIS A 280 -13.25 -17.13 6.01
C HIS A 280 -13.75 -16.95 4.59
N ALA A 281 -14.60 -15.96 4.36
CA ALA A 281 -15.22 -15.66 3.06
C ALA A 281 -15.38 -14.16 2.88
N SER A 282 -15.39 -13.73 1.62
CA SER A 282 -15.67 -12.35 1.21
C SER A 282 -16.54 -12.38 -0.03
N THR A 283 -17.76 -11.77 0.02
CA THR A 283 -18.73 -11.80 -1.08
C THR A 283 -18.15 -11.25 -2.39
N PHE A 284 -17.33 -10.22 -2.31
CA PHE A 284 -16.70 -9.59 -3.48
C PHE A 284 -15.20 -9.92 -3.63
N GLY A 285 -14.67 -10.83 -2.82
CA GLY A 285 -13.27 -11.28 -2.94
C GLY A 285 -13.03 -11.98 -4.28
N GLY A 286 -12.11 -11.44 -5.07
CA GLY A 286 -11.89 -11.93 -6.44
C GLY A 286 -12.96 -11.48 -7.43
N HIS A 287 -13.59 -10.32 -7.19
CA HIS A 287 -14.56 -9.73 -8.12
C HIS A 287 -13.99 -9.66 -9.53
N PRO A 288 -14.73 -10.14 -10.56
CA PRO A 288 -14.22 -10.24 -11.93
C PRO A 288 -13.65 -8.92 -12.48
N LEU A 289 -14.30 -7.78 -12.23
CA LEU A 289 -13.81 -6.47 -12.66
C LEU A 289 -12.48 -6.10 -11.97
N GLY A 290 -12.35 -6.40 -10.67
CA GLY A 290 -11.09 -6.21 -9.94
C GLY A 290 -9.96 -7.08 -10.49
N CYS A 291 -10.25 -8.35 -10.79
CA CYS A 291 -9.26 -9.30 -11.30
C CYS A 291 -8.77 -8.94 -12.72
N VAL A 292 -9.65 -8.52 -13.64
CA VAL A 292 -9.21 -8.10 -14.98
C VAL A 292 -8.46 -6.77 -14.92
N ALA A 293 -8.84 -5.85 -14.01
CA ALA A 293 -8.11 -4.63 -13.77
C ALA A 293 -6.71 -4.92 -13.23
N ALA A 294 -6.59 -5.84 -12.27
CA ALA A 294 -5.30 -6.26 -11.70
C ALA A 294 -4.41 -6.93 -12.76
N LEU A 295 -4.96 -7.78 -13.62
CA LEU A 295 -4.22 -8.38 -14.72
C LEU A 295 -3.72 -7.34 -15.72
N ALA A 296 -4.58 -6.41 -16.12
CA ALA A 296 -4.20 -5.33 -17.03
C ALA A 296 -3.14 -4.40 -16.41
N THR A 297 -3.26 -4.11 -15.11
CA THR A 297 -2.28 -3.31 -14.37
C THR A 297 -0.92 -3.99 -14.30
N LEU A 298 -0.88 -5.27 -13.94
CA LEU A 298 0.35 -6.05 -13.90
C LEU A 298 1.02 -6.08 -15.29
N ASN A 299 0.24 -6.36 -16.35
CA ASN A 299 0.76 -6.35 -17.70
C ASN A 299 1.32 -4.98 -18.11
N CYS A 300 0.64 -3.86 -17.78
CA CYS A 300 1.20 -2.51 -18.00
C CYS A 300 2.56 -2.32 -17.32
N ILE A 301 2.70 -2.74 -16.05
CA ILE A 301 3.95 -2.58 -15.32
C ILE A 301 5.09 -3.38 -15.97
N ILE A 302 4.80 -4.61 -16.39
CA ILE A 302 5.82 -5.53 -16.95
C ILE A 302 6.14 -5.21 -18.41
N GLU A 303 5.10 -5.15 -19.28
CA GLU A 303 5.26 -5.02 -20.73
C GLU A 303 5.75 -3.61 -21.13
N ASP A 304 5.24 -2.58 -20.48
CA ASP A 304 5.68 -1.20 -20.69
C ASP A 304 6.98 -0.88 -19.91
N LYS A 305 7.58 -1.88 -19.22
CA LYS A 305 8.84 -1.82 -18.47
C LYS A 305 8.88 -0.64 -17.47
N LEU A 306 7.76 -0.36 -16.83
CA LEU A 306 7.63 0.83 -15.97
C LEU A 306 8.61 0.84 -14.80
N MET A 307 9.09 -0.31 -14.35
CA MET A 307 10.07 -0.42 -13.25
C MET A 307 11.49 0.00 -13.63
N ALA A 308 11.84 -0.03 -14.92
CA ALA A 308 13.22 0.18 -15.37
C ALA A 308 13.82 1.54 -14.94
N ASP A 309 13.00 2.58 -14.93
CA ASP A 309 13.41 3.96 -14.64
C ASP A 309 13.03 4.46 -13.24
N VAL A 310 12.35 3.64 -12.45
CA VAL A 310 11.78 4.06 -11.16
C VAL A 310 12.86 4.56 -10.21
N GLU A 311 13.98 3.86 -10.08
CA GLU A 311 15.09 4.29 -9.20
C GLU A 311 15.77 5.56 -9.73
N ARG A 312 16.01 5.68 -11.02
CA ARG A 312 16.57 6.88 -11.65
C ARG A 312 15.67 8.11 -11.38
N LYS A 313 14.36 7.97 -11.59
CA LYS A 313 13.35 9.01 -11.32
C LYS A 313 13.32 9.40 -9.83
N GLY A 314 13.34 8.40 -8.95
CA GLY A 314 13.39 8.65 -7.51
C GLY A 314 14.68 9.36 -7.07
N THR A 315 15.81 8.99 -7.64
CA THR A 315 17.11 9.65 -7.40
C THR A 315 17.08 11.10 -7.83
N ARG A 316 16.42 11.46 -8.94
CA ARG A 316 16.21 12.84 -9.32
C ARG A 316 15.54 13.64 -8.22
N TYR A 317 14.42 13.15 -7.65
CA TYR A 317 13.75 13.82 -6.54
C TYR A 317 14.69 14.01 -5.33
N ARG A 318 15.41 12.96 -4.93
CA ARG A 318 16.32 13.01 -3.77
C ARG A 318 17.49 14.00 -3.96
N ASN A 319 17.96 14.20 -5.19
CA ASN A 319 19.10 15.06 -5.50
C ASN A 319 18.69 16.49 -5.89
N GLU A 320 17.58 16.66 -6.64
CA GLU A 320 17.23 17.94 -7.24
C GLU A 320 16.21 18.75 -6.38
N LEU A 321 15.38 18.06 -5.58
CA LEU A 321 14.42 18.72 -4.69
C LEU A 321 15.09 19.15 -3.39
N THR A 322 15.78 20.28 -3.47
CA THR A 322 16.46 20.94 -2.33
C THR A 322 15.82 22.29 -2.04
N HIS A 323 15.62 22.64 -0.78
CA HIS A 323 15.07 23.92 -0.33
C HIS A 323 15.47 24.17 1.12
N PRO A 324 15.66 25.46 1.59
CA PRO A 324 16.04 25.74 2.98
C PRO A 324 15.10 25.16 4.04
N LEU A 325 13.84 24.96 3.73
CA LEU A 325 12.82 24.37 4.64
C LEU A 325 12.80 22.84 4.59
N ILE A 326 13.49 22.21 3.64
CA ILE A 326 13.60 20.74 3.53
C ILE A 326 14.84 20.28 4.30
N LYS A 327 14.66 19.36 5.23
CA LYS A 327 15.76 18.67 5.90
C LYS A 327 16.41 17.64 4.98
N GLN A 328 15.59 16.81 4.32
CA GLN A 328 16.01 15.84 3.32
C GLN A 328 14.84 15.30 2.51
N VAL A 329 15.14 14.75 1.34
CA VAL A 329 14.23 13.87 0.59
C VAL A 329 14.80 12.47 0.67
N LYS A 330 14.00 11.51 1.17
CA LYS A 330 14.44 10.13 1.42
C LYS A 330 13.44 9.10 0.87
N GLY A 331 13.95 7.92 0.53
CA GLY A 331 13.12 6.83 0.01
C GLY A 331 13.87 5.87 -0.91
N ILE A 332 13.12 5.08 -1.66
CA ILE A 332 13.59 4.11 -2.65
C ILE A 332 12.66 4.12 -3.86
N GLY A 333 13.22 4.13 -5.06
CA GLY A 333 12.41 4.25 -6.26
C GLY A 333 11.52 5.50 -6.25
N LEU A 334 10.28 5.37 -6.67
CA LEU A 334 9.24 6.41 -6.56
C LEU A 334 8.41 6.27 -5.28
N PHE A 335 9.01 5.76 -4.22
CA PHE A 335 8.48 5.69 -2.87
C PHE A 335 9.30 6.58 -1.96
N ASN A 336 9.03 7.90 -2.01
CA ASN A 336 9.80 8.90 -1.30
C ASN A 336 8.94 9.71 -0.34
N CYS A 337 9.59 10.43 0.56
CA CYS A 337 9.01 11.52 1.33
C CYS A 337 9.96 12.71 1.40
N ILE A 338 9.35 13.89 1.53
CA ILE A 338 10.03 15.16 1.79
C ILE A 338 9.96 15.39 3.29
N GLU A 339 11.07 15.25 4.00
CA GLU A 339 11.16 15.55 5.43
C GLU A 339 11.43 17.04 5.59
N LEU A 340 10.46 17.77 6.11
CA LEU A 340 10.59 19.19 6.46
C LEU A 340 11.41 19.35 7.74
N ARG A 341 12.00 20.51 7.93
CA ARG A 341 12.63 20.86 9.20
C ARG A 341 11.56 20.95 10.30
N GLU A 342 11.95 20.74 11.56
CA GLU A 342 11.06 20.70 12.71
C GLU A 342 10.39 22.06 13.00
N ASP A 343 11.04 23.16 12.61
CA ASP A 343 10.53 24.53 12.76
C ASP A 343 9.56 24.97 11.66
N VAL A 344 9.30 24.12 10.65
CA VAL A 344 8.40 24.42 9.55
C VAL A 344 6.97 24.01 9.91
N ASP A 345 6.02 24.92 9.68
CA ASP A 345 4.59 24.63 9.78
C ASP A 345 4.16 23.72 8.59
N TRP A 346 4.06 22.42 8.87
CA TRP A 346 3.69 21.42 7.86
C TRP A 346 2.30 21.65 7.26
N GLN A 347 1.35 22.23 8.01
CA GLN A 347 0.00 22.52 7.49
C GLN A 347 0.06 23.61 6.43
N LYS A 348 0.82 24.69 6.70
CA LYS A 348 1.06 25.73 5.70
C LYS A 348 1.78 25.18 4.47
N ALA A 349 2.79 24.32 4.64
CA ALA A 349 3.50 23.68 3.54
C ALA A 349 2.54 22.84 2.68
N LEU A 350 1.68 22.05 3.31
CA LEU A 350 0.70 21.22 2.63
C LEU A 350 -0.31 22.08 1.83
N ILE A 351 -0.89 23.10 2.46
CA ILE A 351 -1.85 24.02 1.83
C ILE A 351 -1.19 24.76 0.66
N SER A 352 0.04 25.23 0.84
CA SER A 352 0.78 25.91 -0.22
C SER A 352 1.05 24.99 -1.41
N CYS A 353 1.40 23.72 -1.18
CA CYS A 353 1.53 22.72 -2.25
C CYS A 353 0.23 22.59 -3.05
N PHE A 354 -0.92 22.48 -2.38
CA PHE A 354 -2.22 22.43 -3.06
C PHE A 354 -2.53 23.69 -3.85
N SER A 355 -2.17 24.88 -3.33
CA SER A 355 -2.37 26.15 -4.04
C SER A 355 -1.55 26.18 -5.33
N GLU A 356 -0.35 25.60 -5.34
CA GLU A 356 0.52 25.44 -6.51
C GLU A 356 0.16 24.25 -7.40
N GLY A 357 -0.96 23.59 -7.14
CA GLY A 357 -1.45 22.46 -7.94
C GLY A 357 -0.67 21.17 -7.73
N ILE A 358 -0.16 20.94 -6.53
CA ILE A 358 0.47 19.70 -6.10
C ILE A 358 -0.41 18.99 -5.07
N ILE A 359 -0.91 17.82 -5.40
CA ILE A 359 -1.58 16.93 -4.44
C ILE A 359 -0.52 16.13 -3.72
N THR A 360 -0.38 16.36 -2.42
CA THR A 360 0.47 15.60 -1.51
C THR A 360 -0.26 15.38 -0.19
N GLY A 361 0.35 14.70 0.76
CA GLY A 361 -0.20 14.47 2.09
C GLY A 361 0.90 14.11 3.07
N THR A 362 0.59 14.11 4.35
CA THR A 362 1.56 13.73 5.38
C THR A 362 1.65 12.21 5.55
N HIS A 363 2.69 11.74 6.18
CA HIS A 363 2.75 10.38 6.71
C HIS A 363 1.94 10.29 8.02
N LEU A 364 1.35 9.13 8.27
CA LEU A 364 0.33 8.96 9.30
C LEU A 364 0.85 9.28 10.72
N PHE A 365 2.10 8.91 11.01
CA PHE A 365 2.71 9.10 12.33
C PHE A 365 3.83 10.15 12.33
N ASN A 366 4.00 10.90 11.23
CA ASN A 366 4.96 12.01 11.15
C ASN A 366 4.48 13.04 10.14
N SER A 367 3.83 14.08 10.64
CA SER A 367 3.29 15.18 9.82
C SER A 367 4.37 16.02 9.13
N GLN A 368 5.62 16.01 9.63
CA GLN A 368 6.75 16.70 8.97
C GLN A 368 7.23 15.98 7.71
N CYS A 369 6.74 14.78 7.42
CA CYS A 369 7.06 14.05 6.21
C CYS A 369 5.92 14.18 5.20
N LEU A 370 6.11 14.97 4.14
CA LEU A 370 5.19 15.03 3.01
C LEU A 370 5.47 13.87 2.05
N SER A 371 4.43 13.22 1.59
CA SER A 371 4.51 12.06 0.68
C SER A 371 4.91 12.49 -0.73
N LEU A 372 5.79 11.73 -1.38
CA LEU A 372 6.21 11.95 -2.76
C LEU A 372 6.25 10.60 -3.49
N LYS A 373 5.08 10.20 -4.00
CA LYS A 373 4.80 8.86 -4.54
C LYS A 373 3.98 8.97 -5.84
N PRO A 374 4.47 9.71 -6.87
CA PRO A 374 3.73 9.87 -8.13
C PRO A 374 3.56 8.54 -8.86
N ALA A 375 2.65 8.47 -9.84
CA ALA A 375 2.53 7.30 -10.70
C ALA A 375 3.84 6.97 -11.42
N LEU A 376 4.12 5.68 -11.71
CA LEU A 376 5.38 5.23 -12.32
C LEU A 376 5.59 5.78 -13.73
N ILE A 377 4.49 6.15 -14.39
CA ILE A 377 4.48 6.75 -15.74
C ILE A 377 4.94 8.20 -15.79
N ILE A 378 5.24 8.83 -14.65
CA ILE A 378 5.70 10.23 -14.60
C ILE A 378 6.92 10.42 -15.51
N THR A 379 6.92 11.50 -16.33
CA THR A 379 8.03 11.82 -17.23
C THR A 379 9.08 12.69 -16.55
N ASP A 380 10.24 12.86 -17.19
CA ASP A 380 11.31 13.72 -16.68
C ASP A 380 10.89 15.19 -16.64
N GLU A 381 10.12 15.66 -17.63
CA GLU A 381 9.57 17.02 -17.67
C GLU A 381 8.59 17.25 -16.52
N GLN A 382 7.73 16.25 -16.25
CA GLN A 382 6.78 16.30 -15.16
C GLN A 382 7.47 16.26 -13.78
N ILE A 383 8.59 15.53 -13.65
CA ILE A 383 9.43 15.57 -12.44
C ILE A 383 9.97 16.98 -12.23
N THR A 384 10.55 17.60 -13.28
CA THR A 384 11.06 18.97 -13.21
C THR A 384 9.93 19.95 -12.83
N GLU A 385 8.77 19.89 -13.50
CA GLU A 385 7.59 20.72 -13.18
C GLU A 385 7.18 20.56 -11.72
N SER A 386 7.12 19.32 -11.21
CA SER A 386 6.70 19.07 -9.82
C SER A 386 7.70 19.61 -8.81
N ILE A 387 9.00 19.48 -9.07
CA ILE A 387 10.06 20.03 -8.22
C ILE A 387 9.95 21.55 -8.14
N GLU A 388 9.79 22.23 -9.28
CA GLU A 388 9.66 23.69 -9.33
C GLU A 388 8.43 24.18 -8.57
N ARG A 389 7.28 23.53 -8.76
CA ARG A 389 6.04 23.86 -8.06
C ARG A 389 6.15 23.65 -6.54
N ILE A 390 6.78 22.55 -6.09
CA ILE A 390 7.01 22.29 -4.67
C ILE A 390 7.92 23.36 -4.07
N LYS A 391 9.02 23.74 -4.76
CA LYS A 391 9.90 24.83 -4.30
C LYS A 391 9.14 26.15 -4.20
N THR A 392 8.40 26.52 -5.26
CA THR A 392 7.54 27.72 -5.25
C THR A 392 6.53 27.71 -4.12
N ALA A 393 5.95 26.56 -3.79
CA ALA A 393 5.04 26.41 -2.66
C ALA A 393 5.76 26.70 -1.32
N LEU A 394 6.98 26.18 -1.17
CA LEU A 394 7.76 26.37 0.05
C LEU A 394 8.30 27.81 0.20
N ASP A 395 8.58 28.51 -0.91
CA ASP A 395 9.00 29.93 -0.89
C ASP A 395 7.89 30.87 -0.35
N LYS A 396 6.63 30.41 -0.28
CA LYS A 396 5.48 31.20 0.16
C LYS A 396 5.17 31.09 1.65
N ILE A 397 5.90 30.29 2.38
CA ILE A 397 5.71 30.03 3.79
C ILE A 397 6.95 30.40 4.60
#